data_4ec98c27e5f8c08260705854c3b5afaf
#
_entry.id   4ec98c27e5f8c08260705854c3b5afaf
#
_cell.length_a   1.000
_cell.length_b   1.000
_cell.length_c   1.000
_cell.angle_alpha   90.00
_cell.angle_beta   90.00
_cell.angle_gamma   90.00
#
_symmetry.space_group_name_H-M   'P 1'
#
loop_
_entity.id
_entity.type
_entity.pdbx_description
1 polymer ?
#
loop_
_entity_poly.entity_id
_entity_poly.type
_entity_poly.pdbx_seq_one_letter_code
_entity_poly.pdbx_strand_id
1 'polypeptide(L)'
;GCTIDRGSFTDTTIGKNTYFDNLCHIAHNVQIGSNSTFAAMAGIAGSAKIGNNVLTGGQVGIAGHIKIGNNVQVAAKSGVLNDLKDGEVVMGFPAIKKYKFIKSFKKTYGKK
;
A
#
# COMPACT_ATOMS: atom_id res chain seq x y z
N GLY A 1 17.74 0.28 5.44
CA GLY A 1 17.07 -0.10 6.52
C GLY A 1 15.60 -0.46 6.47
N CYS A 2 15.27 -1.51 5.75
CA CYS A 2 13.91 -2.06 5.87
C CYS A 2 13.85 -3.07 7.01
N THR A 3 12.69 -3.15 7.69
CA THR A 3 12.45 -4.18 8.68
C THR A 3 11.31 -5.08 8.20
N ILE A 4 11.51 -6.38 8.33
CA ILE A 4 10.54 -7.39 7.91
C ILE A 4 10.34 -8.35 9.05
N ASP A 5 9.14 -8.37 9.62
CA ASP A 5 8.84 -9.20 10.77
C ASP A 5 8.46 -10.62 10.33
N ARG A 6 8.77 -11.56 11.20
CA ARG A 6 8.44 -12.96 11.00
C ARG A 6 6.99 -13.23 11.38
N GLY A 7 6.34 -14.16 10.68
CA GLY A 7 5.00 -14.59 11.03
C GLY A 7 4.96 -15.53 12.21
N SER A 8 3.83 -15.57 12.91
CA SER A 8 3.61 -16.50 14.02
C SER A 8 2.95 -17.81 13.59
N PHE A 9 2.01 -17.78 12.67
CA PHE A 9 1.34 -18.97 12.15
C PHE A 9 1.69 -19.26 10.71
N THR A 10 1.83 -18.24 9.90
CA THR A 10 2.29 -18.32 8.53
C THR A 10 3.48 -17.38 8.37
N ASP A 11 4.32 -17.68 7.42
CA ASP A 11 5.48 -16.85 7.17
C ASP A 11 5.10 -15.54 6.49
N THR A 12 5.90 -14.53 6.70
CA THR A 12 5.88 -13.33 5.87
C THR A 12 6.54 -13.67 4.54
N THR A 13 5.85 -13.45 3.44
CA THR A 13 6.32 -13.82 2.10
C THR A 13 6.38 -12.63 1.17
N ILE A 14 7.42 -12.59 0.34
CA ILE A 14 7.63 -11.53 -0.65
C ILE A 14 7.98 -12.19 -1.98
N GLY A 15 7.22 -11.90 -3.01
CA GLY A 15 7.44 -12.47 -4.34
C GLY A 15 8.66 -11.92 -5.06
N LYS A 16 8.94 -12.46 -6.24
CA LYS A 16 10.10 -12.09 -7.04
C LYS A 16 10.00 -10.64 -7.54
N ASN A 17 11.16 -9.99 -7.67
CA ASN A 17 11.27 -8.65 -8.24
C ASN A 17 10.42 -7.61 -7.52
N THR A 18 10.19 -7.80 -6.23
CA THR A 18 9.53 -6.81 -5.40
C THR A 18 10.59 -5.98 -4.70
N TYR A 19 10.46 -4.67 -4.77
CA TYR A 19 11.44 -3.73 -4.26
C TYR A 19 10.87 -2.88 -3.14
N PHE A 20 11.71 -2.67 -2.13
CA PHE A 20 11.41 -1.76 -1.02
C PHE A 20 12.53 -0.74 -0.94
N ASP A 21 12.18 0.52 -1.04
CA ASP A 21 13.14 1.59 -0.77
C ASP A 21 13.41 1.67 0.74
N ASN A 22 14.27 2.58 1.16
CA ASN A 22 14.75 2.65 2.53
C ASN A 22 13.63 2.86 3.56
N LEU A 23 13.84 2.32 4.75
CA LEU A 23 13.00 2.54 5.92
C LEU A 23 11.55 2.06 5.76
N CYS A 24 11.32 1.07 4.91
CA CYS A 24 10.04 0.38 4.86
C CYS A 24 9.93 -0.60 6.03
N HIS A 25 8.72 -0.78 6.56
CA HIS A 25 8.42 -1.77 7.57
C HIS A 25 7.34 -2.72 7.08
N ILE A 26 7.62 -4.00 7.18
CA ILE A 26 6.67 -5.05 6.83
C ILE A 26 6.43 -5.89 8.08
N ALA A 27 5.22 -5.82 8.59
CA ALA A 27 4.85 -6.51 9.81
C ALA A 27 4.67 -8.03 9.58
N HIS A 28 4.37 -8.73 10.65
CA HIS A 28 4.25 -10.19 10.64
C HIS A 28 3.14 -10.68 9.71
N ASN A 29 3.34 -11.85 9.13
CA ASN A 29 2.35 -12.56 8.30
C ASN A 29 1.86 -11.80 7.06
N VAL A 30 2.59 -10.80 6.60
CA VAL A 30 2.27 -10.09 5.36
C VAL A 30 2.65 -10.97 4.18
N GLN A 31 1.79 -10.99 3.16
CA GLN A 31 2.06 -11.68 1.90
C GLN A 31 2.08 -10.66 0.78
N ILE A 32 3.18 -10.58 0.05
CA ILE A 32 3.34 -9.63 -1.05
C ILE A 32 3.66 -10.42 -2.31
N GLY A 33 2.96 -10.12 -3.39
CA GLY A 33 3.20 -10.75 -4.67
C GLY A 33 4.48 -10.27 -5.35
N SER A 34 4.58 -10.55 -6.62
CA SER A 34 5.77 -10.27 -7.43
C SER A 34 5.67 -8.92 -8.13
N ASN A 35 6.83 -8.35 -8.48
CA ASN A 35 6.96 -7.14 -9.28
C ASN A 35 6.28 -5.91 -8.66
N SER A 36 6.15 -5.90 -7.34
CA SER A 36 5.62 -4.75 -6.63
C SER A 36 6.74 -3.82 -6.17
N THR A 37 6.45 -2.54 -6.05
CA THR A 37 7.44 -1.53 -5.67
C THR A 37 6.87 -0.64 -4.57
N PHE A 38 7.62 -0.52 -3.49
CA PHE A 38 7.24 0.30 -2.34
C PHE A 38 8.30 1.38 -2.14
N ALA A 39 7.89 2.63 -2.27
CA ALA A 39 8.80 3.73 -2.04
C ALA A 39 9.13 3.88 -0.55
N ALA A 40 10.06 4.76 -0.23
CA ALA A 40 10.62 4.87 1.11
C ALA A 40 9.57 5.12 2.19
N MET A 41 9.82 4.55 3.36
CA MET A 41 9.01 4.75 4.57
C MET A 41 7.58 4.22 4.45
N ALA A 42 7.32 3.28 3.54
CA ALA A 42 6.04 2.59 3.50
C ALA A 42 5.94 1.62 4.69
N GLY A 43 4.74 1.55 5.27
CA GLY A 43 4.45 0.63 6.37
C GLY A 43 3.30 -0.30 6.03
N ILE A 44 3.50 -1.58 6.21
CA ILE A 44 2.49 -2.60 5.94
C ILE A 44 2.21 -3.34 7.23
N ALA A 45 0.98 -3.20 7.73
CA ALA A 45 0.59 -3.82 9.00
C ALA A 45 0.33 -5.32 8.86
N GLY A 46 0.28 -6.00 9.97
CA GLY A 46 0.26 -7.45 10.01
C GLY A 46 -0.87 -8.11 9.24
N SER A 47 -0.57 -9.23 8.63
CA SER A 47 -1.51 -10.09 7.91
C SER A 47 -2.17 -9.45 6.69
N ALA A 48 -1.65 -8.33 6.19
CA ALA A 48 -2.10 -7.76 4.92
C ALA A 48 -1.66 -8.64 3.76
N LYS A 49 -2.49 -8.73 2.73
CA LYS A 49 -2.17 -9.48 1.51
C LYS A 49 -2.12 -8.50 0.34
N ILE A 50 -1.01 -8.47 -0.33
CA ILE A 50 -0.76 -7.53 -1.43
C ILE A 50 -0.47 -8.32 -2.70
N GLY A 51 -1.16 -7.98 -3.77
CA GLY A 51 -1.03 -8.68 -5.03
C GLY A 51 0.25 -8.37 -5.79
N ASN A 52 0.21 -8.65 -7.09
CA ASN A 52 1.33 -8.43 -8.00
C ASN A 52 1.27 -7.04 -8.62
N ASN A 53 2.42 -6.51 -8.98
CA ASN A 53 2.53 -5.23 -9.70
C ASN A 53 1.87 -4.06 -8.96
N VAL A 54 1.95 -4.06 -7.65
CA VAL A 54 1.46 -2.96 -6.82
C VAL A 54 2.55 -1.89 -6.73
N LEU A 55 2.15 -0.64 -6.88
CA LEU A 55 3.07 0.49 -6.82
C LEU A 55 2.60 1.46 -5.74
N THR A 56 3.44 1.71 -4.74
CA THR A 56 3.13 2.71 -3.71
C THR A 56 4.14 3.85 -3.73
N GLY A 57 3.64 5.06 -3.54
CA GLY A 57 4.49 6.21 -3.26
C GLY A 57 5.07 6.15 -1.85
N GLY A 58 5.87 7.14 -1.50
CA GLY A 58 6.52 7.20 -0.18
C GLY A 58 5.54 7.41 0.96
N GLN A 59 5.89 6.92 2.14
CA GLN A 59 5.14 7.12 3.37
C GLN A 59 3.70 6.63 3.32
N VAL A 60 3.44 5.58 2.55
CA VAL A 60 2.13 4.93 2.49
C VAL A 60 1.95 3.99 3.69
N GLY A 61 0.79 4.03 4.31
CA GLY A 61 0.41 3.07 5.34
C GLY A 61 -0.67 2.13 4.82
N ILE A 62 -0.50 0.84 5.06
CA ILE A 62 -1.47 -0.18 4.70
C ILE A 62 -1.93 -0.90 5.96
N ALA A 63 -3.22 -0.87 6.23
CA ALA A 63 -3.80 -1.47 7.43
C ALA A 63 -3.66 -2.99 7.44
N GLY A 64 -3.73 -3.57 8.62
CA GLY A 64 -3.68 -5.02 8.78
C GLY A 64 -4.92 -5.73 8.27
N HIS A 65 -4.75 -6.99 7.90
CA HIS A 65 -5.82 -7.91 7.51
C HIS A 65 -6.64 -7.50 6.30
N ILE A 66 -6.12 -6.59 5.47
CA ILE A 66 -6.80 -6.20 4.23
C ILE A 66 -6.14 -6.84 3.01
N LYS A 67 -6.86 -6.85 1.91
CA LYS A 67 -6.37 -7.34 0.63
C LYS A 67 -6.21 -6.21 -0.36
N ILE A 68 -5.03 -6.12 -0.95
CA ILE A 68 -4.74 -5.21 -2.06
C ILE A 68 -4.63 -6.06 -3.32
N GLY A 69 -5.44 -5.76 -4.32
CA GLY A 69 -5.43 -6.50 -5.58
C GLY A 69 -4.18 -6.28 -6.41
N ASN A 70 -4.19 -6.83 -7.61
CA ASN A 70 -3.08 -6.69 -8.55
C ASN A 70 -3.15 -5.34 -9.27
N ASN A 71 -2.00 -4.82 -9.68
CA ASN A 71 -1.90 -3.59 -10.47
C ASN A 71 -2.52 -2.37 -9.79
N VAL A 72 -2.49 -2.34 -8.48
CA VAL A 72 -3.00 -1.22 -7.68
C VAL A 72 -1.91 -0.15 -7.56
N GLN A 73 -2.29 1.11 -7.63
CA GLN A 73 -1.38 2.22 -7.39
C GLN A 73 -1.88 3.03 -6.20
N VAL A 74 -0.97 3.32 -5.27
CA VAL A 74 -1.27 4.09 -4.06
C VAL A 74 -0.40 5.33 -4.04
N ALA A 75 -1.00 6.50 -4.05
CA ALA A 75 -0.27 7.77 -4.04
C ALA A 75 0.49 7.95 -2.72
N ALA A 76 1.55 8.77 -2.76
CA ALA A 76 2.37 9.03 -1.59
C ALA A 76 1.54 9.56 -0.41
N LYS A 77 1.94 9.20 0.80
CA LYS A 77 1.32 9.62 2.06
C LYS A 77 -0.14 9.19 2.23
N SER A 78 -0.57 8.20 1.45
CA SER A 78 -1.93 7.66 1.58
C SER A 78 -2.02 6.67 2.73
N GLY A 79 -3.21 6.57 3.33
CA GLY A 79 -3.54 5.55 4.30
C GLY A 79 -4.61 4.61 3.77
N VAL A 80 -4.25 3.37 3.54
CA VAL A 80 -5.17 2.37 3.00
C VAL A 80 -5.81 1.60 4.16
N LEU A 81 -7.09 1.77 4.36
CA LEU A 81 -7.83 1.16 5.48
C LEU A 81 -8.74 0.01 5.05
N ASN A 82 -9.03 -0.10 3.77
CA ASN A 82 -9.98 -1.09 3.24
C ASN A 82 -9.37 -1.84 2.07
N ASP A 83 -9.97 -2.98 1.74
CA ASP A 83 -9.57 -3.77 0.59
C ASP A 83 -9.60 -2.93 -0.69
N LEU A 84 -8.65 -3.18 -1.57
CA LEU A 84 -8.59 -2.56 -2.88
C LEU A 84 -8.69 -3.62 -3.96
N LYS A 85 -9.50 -3.36 -4.96
CA LYS A 85 -9.68 -4.26 -6.10
C LYS A 85 -8.56 -4.07 -7.11
N ASP A 86 -8.39 -5.05 -7.98
CA ASP A 86 -7.40 -5.00 -9.04
C ASP A 86 -7.51 -3.69 -9.84
N GLY A 87 -6.38 -3.09 -10.11
CA GLY A 87 -6.29 -1.91 -10.96
C GLY A 87 -6.72 -0.59 -10.33
N GLU A 88 -7.13 -0.57 -9.07
CA GLU A 88 -7.52 0.69 -8.44
C GLU A 88 -6.34 1.64 -8.25
N VAL A 89 -6.61 2.92 -8.44
CA VAL A 89 -5.67 4.01 -8.15
C VAL A 89 -6.27 4.85 -7.04
N VAL A 90 -5.58 4.91 -5.90
CA VAL A 90 -6.11 5.56 -4.69
C VAL A 90 -5.15 6.61 -4.14
N MET A 91 -5.68 7.55 -3.38
CA MET A 91 -4.89 8.55 -2.66
C MET A 91 -5.65 9.07 -1.44
N GLY A 92 -4.92 9.65 -0.52
CA GLY A 92 -5.50 10.29 0.65
C GLY A 92 -5.55 9.41 1.89
N PHE A 93 -6.10 9.94 2.96
CA PHE A 93 -6.33 9.21 4.18
C PHE A 93 -7.77 9.49 4.68
N PRO A 94 -8.65 8.49 4.71
CA PRO A 94 -8.46 7.16 4.13
C PRO A 94 -8.31 7.23 2.61
N ALA A 95 -7.55 6.29 2.06
CA ALA A 95 -7.32 6.25 0.62
C ALA A 95 -8.61 5.90 -0.10
N ILE A 96 -8.97 6.75 -1.02
CA ILE A 96 -10.16 6.57 -1.87
C ILE A 96 -9.74 6.67 -3.33
N LYS A 97 -10.64 6.38 -4.24
CA LYS A 97 -10.34 6.50 -5.67
C LYS A 97 -9.82 7.91 -5.98
N LYS A 98 -8.75 7.97 -6.74
CA LYS A 98 -8.05 9.22 -7.02
C LYS A 98 -8.98 10.31 -7.57
N TYR A 99 -9.85 9.97 -8.51
CA TYR A 99 -10.75 10.98 -9.07
C TYR A 99 -11.72 11.54 -8.03
N LYS A 100 -12.15 10.71 -7.08
CA LYS A 100 -13.01 11.17 -5.98
C LYS A 100 -12.26 12.10 -5.04
N PHE A 101 -11.02 11.75 -4.74
CA PHE A 101 -10.19 12.61 -3.90
C PHE A 101 -9.96 13.97 -4.54
N ILE A 102 -9.58 14.00 -5.80
CA ILE A 102 -9.31 15.25 -6.51
C ILE A 102 -10.56 16.11 -6.59
N LYS A 103 -11.70 15.51 -6.86
CA LYS A 103 -12.98 16.23 -6.89
C LYS A 103 -13.30 16.84 -5.53
N SER A 104 -13.14 16.07 -4.48
CA SER A 104 -13.38 16.53 -3.10
C SER A 104 -12.40 17.64 -2.71
N PHE A 105 -11.13 17.46 -3.04
CA PHE A 105 -10.09 18.45 -2.76
C PHE A 105 -10.36 19.77 -3.48
N LYS A 106 -10.73 19.74 -4.75
CA LYS A 106 -11.07 20.94 -5.51
C LYS A 106 -12.30 21.65 -4.93
N LYS A 107 -13.28 20.89 -4.46
CA LYS A 107 -14.45 21.45 -3.82
C LYS A 107 -14.10 22.20 -2.54
N THR A 108 -13.15 21.68 -1.76
CA THR A 108 -12.76 22.24 -0.47
C THR A 108 -11.72 23.35 -0.61
N TYR A 109 -10.71 23.15 -1.44
CA TYR A 109 -9.53 24.01 -1.52
C TYR A 109 -9.31 24.63 -2.89
N GLY A 110 -10.03 24.19 -3.91
CA GLY A 110 -9.84 24.66 -5.26
C GLY A 110 -10.24 26.11 -5.43
N LYS A 111 -9.64 26.77 -6.40
CA LYS A 111 -10.03 28.12 -6.78
C LYS A 111 -11.27 28.09 -7.64
N LYS A 112 -12.02 29.09 -7.50
CA LYS A 112 -13.23 29.28 -8.30
C LYS A 112 -12.91 29.79 -9.68
#